data_d867fdbbbef8584e03ba902ae9bcf8dc
#
_entry.id   d867fdbbbef8584e03ba902ae9bcf8dc
#
_cell.length_a   1.000
_cell.length_b   1.000
_cell.length_c   1.000
_cell.angle_alpha   90.00
_cell.angle_beta   90.00
_cell.angle_gamma   90.00
#
_symmetry.space_group_name_H-M   'P 1'
#
loop_
_entity.id
_entity.type
_entity.pdbx_description
1 polymer ?
#
loop_
_entity_poly.entity_id
_entity_poly.type
_entity_poly.pdbx_seq_one_letter_code
_entity_poly.pdbx_strand_id
1 'polypeptide(L)'
;MDDWKNIRSWSKAQMLTRVARFRKLRGSDGGLPDSPLPECRRKLYAVIGFAPPEEKGNAAVTSPVGDDASAKPAIAIAEGFNLGYCKAKPGKGPLMHNHDTNETFIAMTGRWRCEWNEGEQMEHVDLEPYDVISFPVGVARRFMNVTYDEPGREHLLMFIIGGNQPQAEFTPLAMQRCEAFAQGQSRPPESRAAARAPRRTAKARPGAPARNASRRKPGRRAGR
;
A
#
# COMPACT_ATOMS: atom_id res chain seq x y z
N MET A 1 -28.64 -8.12 33.40
CA MET A 1 -27.29 -7.51 33.23
C MET A 1 -26.35 -8.70 33.14
N ASP A 2 -25.78 -8.90 31.94
CA ASP A 2 -24.80 -9.97 31.78
C ASP A 2 -23.58 -9.62 32.61
N ASP A 3 -23.30 -10.43 33.61
CA ASP A 3 -22.09 -10.33 34.39
C ASP A 3 -20.90 -10.44 33.44
N TRP A 4 -20.10 -9.39 33.33
CA TRP A 4 -18.84 -9.39 32.59
C TRP A 4 -17.84 -10.34 33.26
N LYS A 5 -18.11 -11.65 33.13
CA LYS A 5 -17.33 -12.73 33.79
C LYS A 5 -15.90 -12.86 33.30
N ASN A 6 -15.53 -12.09 32.24
CA ASN A 6 -14.20 -12.18 31.60
C ASN A 6 -13.35 -10.91 31.72
N ILE A 7 -13.66 -10.03 32.66
CA ILE A 7 -12.80 -8.88 32.93
C ILE A 7 -11.50 -9.40 33.55
N ARG A 8 -10.39 -9.15 32.87
CA ARG A 8 -9.05 -9.55 33.32
C ARG A 8 -8.22 -8.32 33.68
N SER A 9 -7.56 -8.34 34.81
CA SER A 9 -6.58 -7.34 35.17
C SER A 9 -5.21 -7.75 34.65
N TRP A 10 -4.54 -6.81 34.02
CA TRP A 10 -3.18 -7.00 33.48
C TRP A 10 -2.22 -6.04 34.13
N SER A 11 -1.03 -6.51 34.48
CA SER A 11 0.06 -5.66 34.93
C SER A 11 0.61 -4.86 33.74
N LYS A 12 1.30 -3.75 34.04
CA LYS A 12 2.01 -2.98 33.01
C LYS A 12 3.00 -3.84 32.23
N ALA A 13 3.71 -4.75 32.90
CA ALA A 13 4.66 -5.64 32.25
C ALA A 13 3.97 -6.56 31.22
N GLN A 14 2.84 -7.14 31.58
CA GLN A 14 2.03 -7.95 30.64
C GLN A 14 1.53 -7.12 29.45
N MET A 15 1.00 -5.91 29.69
CA MET A 15 0.57 -5.04 28.58
C MET A 15 1.74 -4.61 27.68
N LEU A 16 2.93 -4.44 28.18
CA LEU A 16 4.08 -4.06 27.37
C LEU A 16 4.51 -5.15 26.37
N THR A 17 4.16 -6.42 26.60
CA THR A 17 4.36 -7.49 25.60
C THR A 17 3.45 -7.33 24.37
N ARG A 18 2.41 -6.51 24.49
CA ARG A 18 1.42 -6.19 23.44
C ARG A 18 1.67 -4.82 22.80
N VAL A 19 2.86 -4.24 23.00
CA VAL A 19 3.22 -2.93 22.46
C VAL A 19 4.35 -3.06 21.46
N ALA A 20 4.04 -2.80 20.19
CA ALA A 20 5.04 -2.64 19.14
C ALA A 20 5.49 -1.17 19.05
N ARG A 21 6.79 -0.94 18.90
CA ARG A 21 7.36 0.39 18.67
C ARG A 21 7.95 0.42 17.26
N PHE A 22 7.39 1.24 16.37
CA PHE A 22 7.81 1.31 14.97
C PHE A 22 9.33 1.38 14.81
N ARG A 23 10.01 2.23 15.58
CA ARG A 23 11.47 2.39 15.55
C ARG A 23 12.27 1.14 15.95
N LYS A 24 11.60 0.13 16.54
CA LYS A 24 12.21 -1.14 16.95
C LYS A 24 11.84 -2.29 16.04
N LEU A 25 10.93 -2.07 15.08
CA LEU A 25 10.53 -3.09 14.12
C LEU A 25 11.70 -3.43 13.19
N ARG A 26 11.84 -4.69 12.89
CA ARG A 26 12.71 -5.17 11.80
C ARG A 26 11.85 -5.39 10.57
N GLY A 27 12.19 -4.72 9.49
CA GLY A 27 11.51 -4.92 8.21
C GLY A 27 12.31 -5.85 7.32
N SER A 28 11.60 -6.62 6.50
CA SER A 28 12.15 -7.45 5.44
C SER A 28 11.90 -6.80 4.07
N ASP A 29 12.87 -6.92 3.18
CA ASP A 29 12.76 -6.56 1.76
C ASP A 29 12.89 -7.79 0.83
N GLY A 30 12.87 -9.00 1.40
CA GLY A 30 12.94 -10.30 0.74
C GLY A 30 11.81 -11.25 1.13
N GLY A 31 11.93 -12.51 0.70
CA GLY A 31 11.04 -13.61 1.10
C GLY A 31 9.72 -13.71 0.35
N LEU A 32 9.48 -12.84 -0.65
CA LEU A 32 8.33 -12.93 -1.56
C LEU A 32 8.80 -13.21 -2.99
N PRO A 33 8.00 -13.88 -3.83
CA PRO A 33 8.36 -14.18 -5.22
C PRO A 33 8.75 -12.95 -6.03
N ASP A 34 8.10 -11.81 -5.78
CA ASP A 34 8.33 -10.54 -6.48
C ASP A 34 9.42 -9.65 -5.88
N SER A 35 10.00 -10.03 -4.72
CA SER A 35 11.03 -9.22 -4.03
C SER A 35 12.26 -8.91 -4.89
N PRO A 36 12.73 -9.79 -5.80
CA PRO A 36 13.88 -9.51 -6.66
C PRO A 36 13.60 -8.41 -7.72
N LEU A 37 12.33 -8.19 -8.08
CA LEU A 37 11.95 -7.24 -9.12
C LEU A 37 12.20 -5.80 -8.68
N PRO A 38 12.90 -4.97 -9.49
CA PRO A 38 13.22 -3.59 -9.13
C PRO A 38 11.99 -2.71 -8.82
N GLU A 39 10.87 -2.93 -9.53
CA GLU A 39 9.60 -2.22 -9.32
C GLU A 39 8.86 -2.67 -8.06
N CYS A 40 9.19 -3.84 -7.53
CA CYS A 40 8.54 -4.41 -6.34
C CYS A 40 9.32 -4.17 -5.05
N ARG A 41 10.43 -3.44 -5.11
CA ARG A 41 11.26 -3.15 -3.93
C ARG A 41 10.48 -2.38 -2.89
N ARG A 42 10.27 -3.03 -1.77
CA ARG A 42 9.56 -2.50 -0.60
C ARG A 42 10.08 -3.15 0.67
N LYS A 43 9.82 -2.56 1.80
CA LYS A 43 10.12 -3.15 3.10
C LYS A 43 8.82 -3.43 3.84
N LEU A 44 8.63 -4.67 4.23
CA LEU A 44 7.48 -5.13 5.00
C LEU A 44 7.85 -5.28 6.48
N TYR A 45 6.94 -4.91 7.35
CA TYR A 45 7.09 -5.01 8.80
C TYR A 45 5.92 -5.82 9.36
N ALA A 46 6.19 -6.99 9.90
CA ALA A 46 5.22 -7.75 10.67
C ALA A 46 5.07 -7.13 12.06
N VAL A 47 3.88 -6.65 12.39
CA VAL A 47 3.62 -6.00 13.67
C VAL A 47 2.86 -6.92 14.60
N ILE A 48 1.73 -7.45 14.14
CA ILE A 48 0.86 -8.36 14.88
C ILE A 48 0.56 -9.58 14.01
N GLY A 49 0.70 -10.77 14.58
CA GLY A 49 0.33 -12.01 13.90
C GLY A 49 1.37 -12.47 12.87
N PHE A 50 0.92 -12.86 11.68
CA PHE A 50 1.75 -13.41 10.58
C PHE A 50 2.52 -14.67 10.97
N ALA A 51 1.84 -15.61 11.62
CA ALA A 51 2.40 -16.94 11.77
C ALA A 51 2.66 -17.57 10.39
N PRO A 52 3.78 -18.27 10.18
CA PRO A 52 4.03 -18.98 8.93
C PRO A 52 2.88 -19.95 8.64
N PRO A 53 2.48 -20.14 7.36
CA PRO A 53 1.50 -21.15 7.00
C PRO A 53 1.99 -22.55 7.40
N GLU A 54 1.08 -23.41 7.85
CA GLU A 54 1.41 -24.78 8.32
C GLU A 54 1.91 -25.64 7.15
N GLU A 55 1.40 -25.41 5.95
CA GLU A 55 1.82 -26.13 4.74
C GLU A 55 2.44 -25.15 3.73
N LYS A 56 3.60 -25.48 3.23
CA LYS A 56 4.17 -24.85 2.05
C LYS A 56 3.45 -25.41 0.82
N GLY A 57 2.43 -24.68 0.35
CA GLY A 57 1.73 -24.98 -0.88
C GLY A 57 2.60 -24.82 -2.14
N ASN A 58 2.01 -24.45 -3.25
CA ASN A 58 2.76 -24.12 -4.46
C ASN A 58 3.58 -22.83 -4.27
N ALA A 59 4.54 -22.57 -5.16
CA ALA A 59 5.44 -21.43 -5.07
C ALA A 59 4.75 -20.06 -5.14
N ALA A 60 3.49 -20.01 -5.61
CA ALA A 60 2.70 -18.80 -5.69
C ALA A 60 2.03 -18.44 -4.36
N VAL A 61 1.90 -19.40 -3.42
CA VAL A 61 1.26 -19.24 -2.12
C VAL A 61 2.32 -19.01 -1.04
N THR A 62 2.18 -17.92 -0.32
CA THR A 62 3.13 -17.51 0.72
C THR A 62 2.44 -16.80 1.87
N SER A 63 3.16 -16.57 2.97
CA SER A 63 2.75 -15.58 3.97
C SER A 63 2.68 -14.18 3.34
N PRO A 64 1.71 -13.33 3.69
CA PRO A 64 1.62 -11.96 3.17
C PRO A 64 2.86 -11.10 3.40
N VAL A 65 3.69 -11.44 4.37
CA VAL A 65 4.96 -10.76 4.67
C VAL A 65 6.20 -11.55 4.21
N GLY A 66 5.98 -12.64 3.47
CA GLY A 66 7.05 -13.53 3.00
C GLY A 66 7.52 -14.51 4.07
N ASP A 67 8.55 -15.28 3.73
CA ASP A 67 9.14 -16.32 4.57
C ASP A 67 10.51 -15.94 5.18
N ASP A 68 10.87 -14.66 5.13
CA ASP A 68 12.09 -14.17 5.77
C ASP A 68 12.01 -14.36 7.30
N ALA A 69 12.73 -15.34 7.80
CA ALA A 69 12.75 -15.69 9.22
C ALA A 69 13.22 -14.56 10.14
N SER A 70 13.86 -13.51 9.61
CA SER A 70 14.28 -12.32 10.35
C SER A 70 13.13 -11.35 10.62
N ALA A 71 12.06 -11.42 9.83
CA ALA A 71 10.89 -10.53 9.90
C ALA A 71 9.79 -11.05 10.83
N LYS A 72 10.17 -11.50 12.02
CA LYS A 72 9.20 -11.97 13.03
C LYS A 72 8.29 -10.83 13.49
N PRO A 73 7.00 -11.13 13.78
CA PRO A 73 6.09 -10.14 14.31
C PRO A 73 6.55 -9.64 15.68
N ALA A 74 6.36 -8.33 15.93
CA ALA A 74 6.66 -7.73 17.22
C ALA A 74 5.70 -8.22 18.32
N ILE A 75 4.47 -8.58 17.94
CA ILE A 75 3.41 -9.12 18.79
C ILE A 75 2.94 -10.43 18.16
N ALA A 76 3.47 -11.55 18.66
CA ALA A 76 3.17 -12.89 18.14
C ALA A 76 1.88 -13.42 18.78
N ILE A 77 0.73 -13.07 18.21
CA ILE A 77 -0.60 -13.51 18.66
C ILE A 77 -1.41 -14.00 17.47
N ALA A 78 -2.40 -14.84 17.76
CA ALA A 78 -3.37 -15.34 16.79
C ALA A 78 -4.79 -15.00 17.31
N GLU A 79 -5.25 -13.79 17.00
CA GLU A 79 -6.52 -13.24 17.52
C GLU A 79 -7.46 -12.81 16.38
N GLY A 80 -7.42 -13.52 15.25
CA GLY A 80 -8.34 -13.32 14.14
C GLY A 80 -7.94 -12.23 13.14
N PHE A 81 -6.79 -11.59 13.31
CA PHE A 81 -6.25 -10.61 12.35
C PHE A 81 -4.73 -10.51 12.43
N ASN A 82 -4.16 -9.95 11.38
CA ASN A 82 -2.74 -9.62 11.29
C ASN A 82 -2.60 -8.15 10.92
N LEU A 83 -1.56 -7.49 11.40
CA LEU A 83 -1.28 -6.09 11.08
C LEU A 83 0.20 -5.92 10.71
N GLY A 84 0.43 -5.21 9.61
CA GLY A 84 1.76 -4.89 9.14
C GLY A 84 1.87 -3.50 8.54
N TYR A 85 3.11 -3.12 8.20
CA TYR A 85 3.39 -1.92 7.44
C TYR A 85 4.19 -2.27 6.19
N CYS A 86 3.87 -1.60 5.08
CA CYS A 86 4.69 -1.54 3.90
C CYS A 86 5.33 -0.16 3.78
N LYS A 87 6.63 -0.13 3.53
CA LYS A 87 7.39 1.09 3.27
C LYS A 87 8.02 1.00 1.89
N ALA A 88 7.72 1.97 1.02
CA ALA A 88 8.20 1.95 -0.35
C ALA A 88 8.45 3.35 -0.91
N LYS A 89 9.36 3.47 -1.88
CA LYS A 89 9.58 4.66 -2.70
C LYS A 89 8.46 4.80 -3.74
N PRO A 90 8.27 6.00 -4.32
CA PRO A 90 7.35 6.18 -5.45
C PRO A 90 7.62 5.21 -6.61
N GLY A 91 6.55 4.71 -7.22
CA GLY A 91 6.57 3.72 -8.29
C GLY A 91 6.86 2.28 -7.83
N LYS A 92 6.84 2.01 -6.51
CA LYS A 92 7.11 0.70 -5.94
C LYS A 92 5.88 0.12 -5.23
N GLY A 93 5.69 -1.20 -5.38
CA GLY A 93 4.60 -1.96 -4.78
C GLY A 93 4.66 -3.42 -5.19
N PRO A 94 3.81 -4.32 -4.66
CA PRO A 94 3.76 -5.72 -5.05
C PRO A 94 3.23 -5.92 -6.47
N LEU A 95 3.44 -7.10 -7.01
CA LEU A 95 2.66 -7.60 -8.15
C LEU A 95 1.24 -7.96 -7.71
N MET A 96 0.39 -8.24 -8.70
CA MET A 96 -0.99 -8.63 -8.48
C MET A 96 -1.06 -9.95 -7.72
N HIS A 97 -1.86 -9.99 -6.65
CA HIS A 97 -2.06 -11.14 -5.79
C HIS A 97 -3.45 -11.10 -5.15
N ASN A 98 -3.87 -12.19 -4.57
CA ASN A 98 -5.08 -12.26 -3.74
C ASN A 98 -4.76 -12.76 -2.33
N HIS A 99 -5.77 -12.78 -1.46
CA HIS A 99 -5.72 -13.44 -0.16
C HIS A 99 -6.96 -14.31 0.05
N ASP A 100 -6.82 -15.36 0.83
CA ASP A 100 -7.88 -16.24 1.30
C ASP A 100 -8.79 -15.58 2.35
N THR A 101 -8.44 -14.36 2.78
CA THR A 101 -9.19 -13.53 3.72
C THR A 101 -9.32 -12.09 3.19
N ASN A 102 -10.10 -11.25 3.87
CA ASN A 102 -10.17 -9.83 3.55
C ASN A 102 -8.88 -9.11 3.94
N GLU A 103 -8.56 -8.06 3.18
CA GLU A 103 -7.44 -7.17 3.47
C GLU A 103 -7.87 -5.70 3.43
N THR A 104 -7.37 -4.92 4.37
CA THR A 104 -7.63 -3.48 4.46
C THR A 104 -6.32 -2.72 4.43
N PHE A 105 -6.24 -1.69 3.56
CA PHE A 105 -5.14 -0.75 3.49
C PHE A 105 -5.51 0.60 4.06
N ILE A 106 -4.56 1.21 4.78
CA ILE A 106 -4.66 2.58 5.28
C ILE A 106 -3.39 3.32 4.85
N ALA A 107 -3.52 4.35 4.04
CA ALA A 107 -2.40 5.22 3.70
C ALA A 107 -1.96 5.99 4.96
N MET A 108 -0.76 5.74 5.46
CA MET A 108 -0.26 6.43 6.66
C MET A 108 0.49 7.70 6.29
N THR A 109 1.28 7.66 5.22
CA THR A 109 1.98 8.81 4.65
C THR A 109 2.07 8.68 3.14
N GLY A 110 2.11 9.81 2.43
CA GLY A 110 2.15 9.84 0.97
C GLY A 110 0.85 9.37 0.34
N ARG A 111 0.86 9.24 -0.98
CA ARG A 111 -0.29 8.78 -1.76
C ARG A 111 -0.06 7.37 -2.27
N TRP A 112 -1.12 6.55 -2.20
CA TRP A 112 -1.05 5.15 -2.57
C TRP A 112 -2.14 4.80 -3.55
N ARG A 113 -1.76 4.26 -4.71
CA ARG A 113 -2.71 3.68 -5.66
C ARG A 113 -2.99 2.25 -5.28
N CYS A 114 -4.25 1.94 -5.11
CA CYS A 114 -4.76 0.58 -4.97
C CYS A 114 -5.43 0.18 -6.27
N GLU A 115 -5.02 -0.93 -6.84
CA GLU A 115 -5.50 -1.45 -8.12
C GLU A 115 -6.12 -2.83 -7.92
N TRP A 116 -7.17 -3.14 -8.67
CA TRP A 116 -7.82 -4.45 -8.68
C TRP A 116 -8.30 -4.83 -10.07
N ASN A 117 -8.67 -6.10 -10.25
CA ASN A 117 -8.92 -6.75 -11.52
C ASN A 117 -7.65 -6.75 -12.40
N GLU A 118 -7.16 -7.92 -12.75
CA GLU A 118 -5.97 -8.02 -13.59
C GLU A 118 -6.34 -7.94 -15.07
N GLY A 119 -5.48 -7.34 -15.90
CA GLY A 119 -5.64 -7.24 -17.33
C GLY A 119 -6.40 -5.99 -17.79
N GLU A 120 -7.23 -6.12 -18.83
CA GLU A 120 -7.89 -4.98 -19.49
C GLU A 120 -8.95 -4.29 -18.62
N GLN A 121 -9.47 -4.98 -17.61
CA GLN A 121 -10.50 -4.47 -16.71
C GLN A 121 -9.91 -3.92 -15.41
N MET A 122 -8.62 -3.61 -15.39
CA MET A 122 -7.97 -3.09 -14.20
C MET A 122 -8.50 -1.70 -13.83
N GLU A 123 -8.99 -1.61 -12.60
CA GLU A 123 -9.50 -0.39 -12.00
C GLU A 123 -8.56 0.07 -10.87
N HIS A 124 -8.67 1.31 -10.45
CA HIS A 124 -7.86 1.82 -9.37
C HIS A 124 -8.53 2.97 -8.61
N VAL A 125 -8.01 3.21 -7.41
CA VAL A 125 -8.26 4.40 -6.61
C VAL A 125 -6.94 4.87 -5.99
N ASP A 126 -6.75 6.18 -5.90
CA ASP A 126 -5.62 6.78 -5.18
C ASP A 126 -6.10 7.18 -3.78
N LEU A 127 -5.34 6.74 -2.76
CA LEU A 127 -5.58 7.04 -1.35
C LEU A 127 -4.66 8.17 -0.91
N GLU A 128 -5.22 9.19 -0.31
CA GLU A 128 -4.51 10.21 0.47
C GLU A 128 -4.25 9.72 1.91
N PRO A 129 -3.36 10.37 2.68
CA PRO A 129 -3.12 9.98 4.06
C PRO A 129 -4.41 9.86 4.88
N TYR A 130 -4.55 8.72 5.56
CA TYR A 130 -5.67 8.27 6.39
C TYR A 130 -6.89 7.75 5.62
N ASP A 131 -6.88 7.78 4.28
CA ASP A 131 -7.89 7.05 3.51
C ASP A 131 -7.74 5.55 3.69
N VAL A 132 -8.87 4.85 3.58
CA VAL A 132 -8.99 3.41 3.82
C VAL A 132 -9.66 2.74 2.64
N ILE A 133 -9.14 1.60 2.23
CA ILE A 133 -9.81 0.67 1.30
C ILE A 133 -9.80 -0.73 1.89
N SER A 134 -10.89 -1.47 1.72
CA SER A 134 -10.98 -2.88 2.15
C SER A 134 -11.32 -3.76 0.96
N PHE A 135 -10.48 -4.76 0.71
CA PHE A 135 -10.66 -5.73 -0.36
C PHE A 135 -11.34 -6.98 0.16
N PRO A 136 -12.41 -7.44 -0.51
CA PRO A 136 -13.03 -8.71 -0.19
C PRO A 136 -12.10 -9.88 -0.53
N VAL A 137 -12.43 -11.04 0.02
CA VAL A 137 -11.74 -12.31 -0.24
C VAL A 137 -11.66 -12.60 -1.73
N GLY A 138 -10.50 -13.06 -2.20
CA GLY A 138 -10.30 -13.56 -3.57
C GLY A 138 -10.17 -12.49 -4.65
N VAL A 139 -10.36 -11.21 -4.34
CA VAL A 139 -10.13 -10.13 -5.33
C VAL A 139 -8.64 -9.97 -5.58
N ALA A 140 -8.22 -10.14 -6.84
CA ALA A 140 -6.86 -9.82 -7.24
C ALA A 140 -6.61 -8.31 -7.09
N ARG A 141 -5.54 -7.94 -6.35
CA ARG A 141 -5.20 -6.54 -6.04
C ARG A 141 -3.70 -6.35 -5.92
N ARG A 142 -3.32 -5.10 -6.07
CA ARG A 142 -1.99 -4.60 -5.72
C ARG A 142 -2.08 -3.16 -5.24
N PHE A 143 -1.00 -2.67 -4.66
CA PHE A 143 -0.86 -1.26 -4.30
C PHE A 143 0.49 -0.73 -4.78
N MET A 144 0.58 0.57 -4.96
CA MET A 144 1.82 1.24 -5.37
C MET A 144 1.90 2.63 -4.75
N ASN A 145 3.05 3.02 -4.25
CA ASN A 145 3.28 4.41 -3.86
C ASN A 145 3.30 5.31 -5.10
N VAL A 146 2.44 6.32 -5.15
CA VAL A 146 2.32 7.27 -6.26
C VAL A 146 2.68 8.72 -5.86
N THR A 147 3.44 8.89 -4.78
CA THR A 147 3.93 10.20 -4.30
C THR A 147 5.13 10.67 -5.14
N TYR A 148 4.92 10.84 -6.45
CA TYR A 148 6.00 11.15 -7.39
C TYR A 148 6.63 12.54 -7.21
N ASP A 149 5.96 13.44 -6.51
CA ASP A 149 6.48 14.75 -6.10
C ASP A 149 7.51 14.68 -4.98
N GLU A 150 7.64 13.53 -4.30
CA GLU A 150 8.68 13.25 -3.30
C GLU A 150 9.55 12.03 -3.70
N PRO A 151 10.29 12.05 -4.84
CA PRO A 151 10.88 10.85 -5.46
C PRO A 151 11.95 10.15 -4.61
N GLY A 152 12.58 10.86 -3.69
CA GLY A 152 13.60 10.32 -2.79
C GLY A 152 13.05 9.73 -1.50
N ARG A 153 11.78 9.99 -1.17
CA ARG A 153 11.18 9.65 0.11
C ARG A 153 10.41 8.34 0.04
N GLU A 154 10.57 7.53 1.07
CA GLU A 154 9.73 6.36 1.28
C GLU A 154 8.50 6.74 2.11
N HIS A 155 7.35 6.21 1.72
CA HIS A 155 6.08 6.40 2.41
C HIS A 155 5.57 5.10 3.01
N LEU A 156 4.63 5.22 3.93
CA LEU A 156 4.14 4.13 4.77
C LEU A 156 2.66 3.85 4.48
N LEU A 157 2.36 2.59 4.17
CA LEU A 157 1.03 2.01 4.10
C LEU A 157 0.88 1.03 5.26
N MET A 158 -0.22 1.07 5.97
CA MET A 158 -0.60 0.03 6.93
C MET A 158 -1.54 -0.96 6.23
N PHE A 159 -1.35 -2.25 6.51
CA PHE A 159 -2.26 -3.29 6.06
C PHE A 159 -2.72 -4.16 7.22
N ILE A 160 -3.99 -4.54 7.17
CA ILE A 160 -4.64 -5.42 8.12
C ILE A 160 -5.28 -6.55 7.33
N ILE A 161 -4.96 -7.80 7.70
CA ILE A 161 -5.43 -9.00 7.01
C ILE A 161 -6.14 -9.88 8.03
N GLY A 162 -7.35 -10.31 7.69
CA GLY A 162 -8.15 -11.19 8.54
C GLY A 162 -7.53 -12.57 8.71
N GLY A 163 -8.04 -13.34 9.68
CA GLY A 163 -7.60 -14.71 9.98
C GLY A 163 -6.36 -14.79 10.85
N ASN A 164 -6.02 -16.00 11.27
CA ASN A 164 -4.84 -16.26 12.11
C ASN A 164 -3.58 -16.59 11.27
N GLN A 165 -3.79 -17.19 10.10
CA GLN A 165 -2.73 -17.63 9.18
C GLN A 165 -3.14 -17.29 7.74
N PRO A 166 -3.28 -16.00 7.38
CA PRO A 166 -3.68 -15.61 6.03
C PRO A 166 -2.60 -16.02 5.03
N GLN A 167 -3.07 -16.38 3.84
CA GLN A 167 -2.22 -16.69 2.70
C GLN A 167 -2.30 -15.56 1.67
N ALA A 168 -1.19 -15.31 0.99
CA ALA A 168 -1.13 -14.52 -0.23
C ALA A 168 -0.87 -15.45 -1.41
N GLU A 169 -1.62 -15.30 -2.48
CA GLU A 169 -1.44 -16.04 -3.72
C GLU A 169 -1.22 -15.07 -4.88
N PHE A 170 -0.06 -15.18 -5.51
CA PHE A 170 0.28 -14.39 -6.70
C PHE A 170 -0.50 -14.90 -7.91
N THR A 171 -0.98 -13.98 -8.75
CA THR A 171 -1.67 -14.36 -9.99
C THR A 171 -0.72 -15.08 -10.95
N PRO A 172 -1.27 -15.86 -11.91
CA PRO A 172 -0.43 -16.53 -12.92
C PRO A 172 0.45 -15.55 -13.71
N LEU A 173 -0.05 -14.36 -14.05
CA LEU A 173 0.73 -13.35 -14.77
C LEU A 173 1.84 -12.77 -13.90
N ALA A 174 1.57 -12.56 -12.62
CA ALA A 174 2.59 -12.14 -11.66
C ALA A 174 3.71 -13.16 -11.53
N MET A 175 3.37 -14.46 -11.44
CA MET A 175 4.36 -15.54 -11.37
C MET A 175 5.19 -15.66 -12.66
N GLN A 176 4.56 -15.59 -13.83
CA GLN A 176 5.28 -15.55 -15.12
C GLN A 176 6.30 -14.42 -15.18
N ARG A 177 5.96 -13.24 -14.61
CA ARG A 177 6.89 -12.13 -14.54
C ARG A 177 8.07 -12.40 -13.62
N CYS A 178 7.84 -13.01 -12.47
CA CYS A 178 8.92 -13.42 -11.56
C CYS A 178 9.86 -14.42 -12.22
N GLU A 179 9.32 -15.41 -12.89
CA GLU A 179 10.07 -16.44 -13.62
C GLU A 179 10.91 -15.85 -14.78
N ALA A 180 10.30 -14.99 -15.60
CA ALA A 180 11.00 -14.32 -16.69
C ALA A 180 12.17 -13.46 -16.17
N PHE A 181 12.00 -12.80 -15.04
CA PHE A 181 13.07 -12.03 -14.41
C PHE A 181 14.19 -12.94 -13.91
N ALA A 182 13.86 -14.05 -13.24
CA ALA A 182 14.83 -15.03 -12.75
C ALA A 182 15.65 -15.68 -13.88
N GLN A 183 15.05 -15.83 -15.07
CA GLN A 183 15.71 -16.35 -16.27
C GLN A 183 16.53 -15.30 -17.04
N GLY A 184 16.64 -14.07 -16.51
CA GLY A 184 17.34 -12.96 -17.17
C GLY A 184 16.64 -12.43 -18.43
N GLN A 185 15.38 -12.78 -18.65
CA GLN A 185 14.58 -12.29 -19.75
C GLN A 185 14.14 -10.86 -19.46
N SER A 186 14.46 -9.95 -20.39
CA SER A 186 13.96 -8.58 -20.31
C SER A 186 12.43 -8.60 -20.38
N ARG A 187 11.81 -7.77 -19.56
CA ARG A 187 10.36 -7.50 -19.43
C ARG A 187 9.52 -7.97 -20.62
N PRO A 188 8.54 -8.87 -20.44
CA PRO A 188 7.53 -9.11 -21.47
C PRO A 188 6.90 -7.76 -21.87
N PRO A 189 6.50 -7.57 -23.12
CA PRO A 189 5.85 -6.34 -23.54
C PRO A 189 4.45 -6.25 -22.93
N GLU A 190 4.38 -5.88 -21.65
CA GLU A 190 3.15 -5.42 -21.06
C GLU A 190 2.72 -4.18 -21.83
N SER A 191 1.55 -4.27 -22.39
CA SER A 191 0.84 -3.29 -23.17
C SER A 191 1.34 -1.85 -22.96
N ARG A 192 1.94 -1.27 -23.98
CA ARG A 192 2.19 0.17 -24.15
C ARG A 192 0.91 1.03 -24.02
N ALA A 193 -0.24 0.42 -23.72
CA ALA A 193 -1.53 1.07 -23.57
C ALA A 193 -1.66 1.89 -22.28
N ALA A 194 -1.03 1.50 -21.18
CA ALA A 194 -1.15 2.22 -19.92
C ALA A 194 -0.26 3.47 -19.80
N ALA A 195 0.69 3.69 -20.73
CA ALA A 195 1.63 4.82 -20.65
C ALA A 195 1.20 6.05 -21.47
N ARG A 196 0.09 6.00 -22.20
CA ARG A 196 -0.49 7.16 -22.88
C ARG A 196 -1.61 7.79 -22.06
N ALA A 197 -1.27 8.48 -20.97
CA ALA A 197 -2.15 9.55 -20.50
C ALA A 197 -2.30 10.58 -21.64
N PRO A 198 -3.52 10.97 -22.01
CA PRO A 198 -3.69 12.00 -23.03
C PRO A 198 -3.07 13.29 -22.51
N ARG A 199 -2.05 13.79 -23.23
CA ARG A 199 -1.57 15.16 -23.05
C ARG A 199 -2.81 16.07 -23.19
N ARG A 200 -3.28 16.61 -22.07
CA ARG A 200 -4.25 17.70 -22.10
C ARG A 200 -3.61 18.85 -22.86
N THR A 201 -3.99 18.99 -24.12
CA THR A 201 -3.74 20.21 -24.88
C THR A 201 -4.39 21.35 -24.11
N ALA A 202 -3.60 22.27 -23.59
CA ALA A 202 -4.08 23.50 -23.01
C ALA A 202 -4.83 24.25 -24.11
N LYS A 203 -6.18 24.26 -24.03
CA LYS A 203 -7.02 25.14 -24.84
C LYS A 203 -6.67 26.57 -24.43
N ALA A 204 -6.10 27.33 -25.37
CA ALA A 204 -5.89 28.77 -25.24
C ALA A 204 -7.23 29.45 -24.89
N ARG A 205 -7.23 30.21 -23.80
CA ARG A 205 -8.35 31.10 -23.46
C ARG A 205 -8.43 32.23 -24.49
N PRO A 206 -9.61 32.56 -25.04
CA PRO A 206 -9.78 33.77 -25.83
C PRO A 206 -9.61 35.00 -24.94
N GLY A 207 -8.96 36.00 -25.47
CA GLY A 207 -8.58 37.25 -24.81
C GLY A 207 -9.76 38.00 -24.18
N ALA A 208 -9.53 38.52 -22.98
CA ALA A 208 -10.41 39.49 -22.33
C ALA A 208 -10.27 40.87 -23.01
N PRO A 209 -11.36 41.63 -23.20
CA PRO A 209 -11.29 42.94 -23.81
C PRO A 209 -10.70 43.99 -22.86
N ALA A 210 -9.88 44.86 -23.45
CA ALA A 210 -9.24 46.00 -22.79
C ALA A 210 -10.27 46.92 -22.10
N ARG A 211 -10.13 47.10 -20.80
CA ARG A 211 -10.87 48.14 -20.05
C ARG A 211 -10.11 49.46 -20.12
N ASN A 212 -10.83 50.43 -20.70
CA ASN A 212 -10.49 51.83 -20.88
C ASN A 212 -10.22 52.53 -19.53
N ALA A 213 -9.11 53.21 -19.45
CA ALA A 213 -8.74 54.09 -18.34
C ALA A 213 -9.54 55.40 -18.44
N SER A 214 -10.37 55.70 -17.47
CA SER A 214 -10.83 57.05 -17.26
C SER A 214 -10.34 57.61 -15.92
N ARG A 215 -9.56 58.63 -16.03
CA ARG A 215 -9.05 59.52 -14.99
C ARG A 215 -10.22 60.02 -14.12
N ARG A 216 -10.09 60.00 -12.78
CA ARG A 216 -10.65 61.04 -11.91
C ARG A 216 -9.69 61.37 -10.78
N LYS A 217 -9.61 62.70 -10.58
CA LYS A 217 -8.75 63.43 -9.67
C LYS A 217 -9.22 63.37 -8.20
N PRO A 218 -8.39 63.84 -7.26
CA PRO A 218 -8.54 63.64 -5.84
C PRO A 218 -9.41 64.71 -5.19
N GLY A 219 -10.21 64.29 -4.20
CA GLY A 219 -11.02 65.18 -3.31
C GLY A 219 -10.57 65.04 -1.86
N ARG A 220 -10.34 66.17 -1.27
CA ARG A 220 -9.81 66.51 0.05
C ARG A 220 -10.78 66.28 1.20
N ARG A 221 -10.18 66.09 2.41
CA ARG A 221 -10.59 66.52 3.78
C ARG A 221 -11.91 66.00 4.35
N ALA A 222 -12.01 65.66 5.58
CA ALA A 222 -11.68 66.06 6.92
C ALA A 222 -12.58 65.32 7.90
N GLY A 223 -12.09 64.90 9.01
CA GLY A 223 -12.47 65.41 10.31
C GLY A 223 -13.52 64.59 11.09
N ARG A 224 -13.11 63.99 12.06
CA ARG A 224 -13.36 63.76 13.50
C ARG A 224 -13.17 62.35 13.92
#